data_10a7f91319a8dd5dc755b66795220741
#
_entry.id   10a7f91319a8dd5dc755b66795220741
#
_cell.length_a   1.000
_cell.length_b   1.000
_cell.length_c   1.000
_cell.angle_alpha   90.00
_cell.angle_beta   90.00
_cell.angle_gamma   90.00
#
_symmetry.space_group_name_H-M   'P 1'
#
loop_
_entity.id
_entity.type
_entity.pdbx_description
1 polymer ?
#
loop_
_entity_poly.entity_id
_entity_poly.type
_entity_poly.pdbx_seq_one_letter_code
_entity_poly.pdbx_strand_id
1 'polypeptide(L)'
;MMKKTLLLLCFLCSFFGVSAQHAMDGVWTGKLNVGPQTLTLVLHVAHEASGNAVCSLDSPDQGAMNIPVKSDYCSADSINISLEQLGLSYQGRLKGDEIVGTFTQGATFPLTLKRGEETLKRPQNPVEPFPYKTEEVTFTNATDKAT
;
A
#
# COMPACT_ATOMS: atom_id res chain seq x y z
N MET A 1 -29.38 14.41 -48.42
CA MET A 1 -27.96 14.46 -48.03
C MET A 1 -27.74 14.66 -46.53
N MET A 2 -28.72 15.06 -45.73
CA MET A 2 -28.56 15.28 -44.30
C MET A 2 -28.71 14.05 -43.38
N LYS A 3 -29.11 12.89 -43.90
CA LYS A 3 -29.31 11.68 -43.07
C LYS A 3 -28.06 10.81 -42.90
N LYS A 4 -26.98 11.02 -43.65
CA LYS A 4 -25.74 10.25 -43.56
C LYS A 4 -24.71 10.85 -42.63
N THR A 5 -24.79 12.13 -42.33
CA THR A 5 -23.86 12.82 -41.38
C THR A 5 -24.24 12.63 -39.90
N LEU A 6 -25.52 12.34 -39.60
CA LEU A 6 -25.98 12.12 -38.23
C LEU A 6 -25.57 10.73 -37.70
N LEU A 7 -25.35 9.74 -38.60
CA LEU A 7 -24.95 8.38 -38.20
C LEU A 7 -23.46 8.26 -37.86
N LEU A 8 -22.63 9.19 -38.38
CA LEU A 8 -21.20 9.20 -38.15
C LEU A 8 -20.84 9.83 -36.77
N LEU A 9 -21.71 10.67 -36.23
CA LEU A 9 -21.49 11.33 -34.92
C LEU A 9 -21.80 10.42 -33.73
N CYS A 10 -22.64 9.40 -33.91
CA CYS A 10 -22.94 8.44 -32.84
C CYS A 10 -21.87 7.38 -32.64
N PHE A 11 -20.94 7.20 -33.59
CA PHE A 11 -19.91 6.16 -33.50
C PHE A 11 -18.63 6.60 -32.76
N LEU A 12 -18.51 7.91 -32.49
CA LEU A 12 -17.30 8.46 -31.83
C LEU A 12 -17.39 8.53 -30.29
N CYS A 13 -18.54 8.19 -29.71
CA CYS A 13 -18.75 8.23 -28.25
C CYS A 13 -18.47 6.92 -27.51
N SER A 14 -17.98 5.88 -28.18
CA SER A 14 -17.89 4.53 -27.59
C SER A 14 -16.53 4.11 -27.06
N PHE A 15 -15.55 5.02 -26.94
CA PHE A 15 -14.18 4.65 -26.51
C PHE A 15 -13.69 5.32 -25.23
N PHE A 16 -14.57 5.82 -24.38
CA PHE A 16 -14.17 6.06 -23.00
C PHE A 16 -14.50 4.82 -22.17
N GLY A 17 -13.66 3.79 -22.32
CA GLY A 17 -13.55 2.75 -21.33
C GLY A 17 -13.07 3.41 -20.04
N VAL A 18 -14.01 3.81 -19.21
CA VAL A 18 -13.71 4.15 -17.82
C VAL A 18 -13.26 2.86 -17.18
N SER A 19 -11.94 2.66 -17.10
CA SER A 19 -11.39 1.73 -16.12
C SER A 19 -11.87 2.23 -14.78
N ALA A 20 -12.88 1.58 -14.22
CA ALA A 20 -13.29 1.81 -12.85
C ALA A 20 -12.12 1.38 -11.96
N GLN A 21 -11.19 2.30 -11.70
CA GLN A 21 -10.20 2.10 -10.66
C GLN A 21 -10.99 1.96 -9.36
N HIS A 22 -10.79 0.83 -8.71
CA HIS A 22 -11.37 0.63 -7.40
C HIS A 22 -10.82 1.71 -6.44
N ALA A 23 -11.69 2.51 -5.87
CA ALA A 23 -11.27 3.64 -5.02
C ALA A 23 -10.42 3.20 -3.82
N MET A 24 -10.54 1.93 -3.43
CA MET A 24 -9.76 1.31 -2.36
C MET A 24 -8.36 0.86 -2.80
N ASP A 25 -8.10 0.71 -4.09
CA ASP A 25 -6.80 0.22 -4.56
C ASP A 25 -5.69 1.20 -4.22
N GLY A 26 -4.56 0.65 -3.86
CA GLY A 26 -3.36 1.39 -3.56
C GLY A 26 -2.72 1.03 -2.23
N VAL A 27 -1.85 1.90 -1.79
CA VAL A 27 -1.10 1.79 -0.53
C VAL A 27 -1.68 2.77 0.47
N TRP A 28 -1.88 2.30 1.68
CA TRP A 28 -2.49 3.05 2.76
C TRP A 28 -1.64 2.93 4.02
N THR A 29 -1.18 4.05 4.56
CA THR A 29 -0.29 4.06 5.73
C THR A 29 -0.93 4.76 6.92
N GLY A 30 -0.79 4.19 8.09
CA GLY A 30 -1.27 4.79 9.34
C GLY A 30 -0.43 4.40 10.54
N LYS A 31 -0.64 5.16 11.62
CA LYS A 31 0.05 4.92 12.89
C LYS A 31 -0.92 4.39 13.92
N LEU A 32 -0.63 3.19 14.39
CA LEU A 32 -1.37 2.51 15.44
C LEU A 32 -0.72 2.81 16.78
N ASN A 33 -1.46 3.44 17.69
CA ASN A 33 -0.99 3.71 19.05
C ASN A 33 -1.42 2.56 19.96
N VAL A 34 -0.44 1.81 20.44
CA VAL A 34 -0.64 0.70 21.38
C VAL A 34 0.04 1.03 22.71
N GLY A 35 -0.69 1.65 23.62
CA GLY A 35 -0.14 2.16 24.86
C GLY A 35 0.98 3.19 24.63
N PRO A 36 2.19 2.97 25.14
CA PRO A 36 3.32 3.90 24.96
C PRO A 36 4.00 3.78 23.59
N GLN A 37 3.65 2.77 22.78
CA GLN A 37 4.27 2.48 21.49
C GLN A 37 3.39 2.93 20.33
N THR A 38 4.03 3.41 19.28
CA THR A 38 3.39 3.71 18.01
C THR A 38 3.97 2.80 16.93
N LEU A 39 3.13 2.05 16.26
CA LEU A 39 3.51 1.17 15.17
C LEU A 39 3.02 1.74 13.85
N THR A 40 3.86 1.71 12.84
CA THR A 40 3.46 2.03 11.48
C THR A 40 2.85 0.79 10.83
N LEU A 41 1.65 0.93 10.28
CA LEU A 41 1.00 -0.10 9.51
C LEU A 41 0.81 0.40 8.07
N VAL A 42 1.12 -0.47 7.11
CA VAL A 42 0.92 -0.20 5.68
C VAL A 42 0.03 -1.29 5.11
N LEU A 43 -1.13 -0.90 4.62
CA LEU A 43 -2.08 -1.78 3.98
C LEU A 43 -1.99 -1.60 2.46
N HIS A 44 -1.74 -2.69 1.76
CA HIS A 44 -1.77 -2.76 0.31
C HIS A 44 -3.09 -3.40 -0.12
N VAL A 45 -3.81 -2.73 -1.01
CA VAL A 45 -5.07 -3.22 -1.57
C VAL A 45 -4.96 -3.23 -3.08
N ALA A 46 -5.25 -4.35 -3.69
CA ALA A 46 -5.34 -4.51 -5.13
C ALA A 46 -6.53 -5.40 -5.49
N HIS A 47 -7.10 -5.21 -6.67
CA HIS A 47 -8.12 -6.10 -7.19
C HIS A 47 -7.56 -6.92 -8.37
N GLU A 48 -7.86 -8.19 -8.36
CA GLU A 48 -7.58 -9.08 -9.48
C GLU A 48 -8.58 -8.84 -10.63
N ALA A 49 -8.27 -9.37 -11.81
CA ALA A 49 -9.18 -9.34 -12.95
C ALA A 49 -10.53 -10.03 -12.64
N SER A 50 -10.55 -10.95 -11.67
CA SER A 50 -11.75 -11.61 -11.15
C SER A 50 -12.67 -10.69 -10.34
N GLY A 51 -12.17 -9.51 -9.93
CA GLY A 51 -12.85 -8.56 -9.05
C GLY A 51 -12.62 -8.82 -7.55
N ASN A 52 -11.85 -9.85 -7.20
CA ASN A 52 -11.51 -10.14 -5.80
C ASN A 52 -10.44 -9.19 -5.30
N ALA A 53 -10.61 -8.67 -4.09
CA ALA A 53 -9.59 -7.87 -3.43
C ALA A 53 -8.49 -8.77 -2.85
N VAL A 54 -7.24 -8.45 -3.16
CA VAL A 54 -6.04 -9.05 -2.58
C VAL A 54 -5.38 -8.00 -1.70
N CYS A 55 -5.17 -8.35 -0.44
CA CYS A 55 -4.63 -7.44 0.54
C CYS A 55 -3.38 -8.02 1.20
N SER A 56 -2.43 -7.15 1.52
CA SER A 56 -1.30 -7.46 2.39
C SER A 56 -1.05 -6.33 3.38
N LEU A 57 -0.47 -6.67 4.51
CA LEU A 57 -0.19 -5.74 5.59
C LEU A 57 1.31 -5.76 5.90
N ASP A 58 1.90 -4.58 6.06
CA ASP A 58 3.26 -4.42 6.55
C ASP A 58 3.24 -3.77 7.93
N SER A 59 4.17 -4.19 8.77
CA SER A 59 4.52 -3.52 10.01
C SER A 59 6.05 -3.30 10.05
N PRO A 60 6.54 -2.23 9.41
CA PRO A 60 7.96 -2.01 9.23
C PRO A 60 8.72 -1.89 10.56
N ASP A 61 8.11 -1.30 11.58
CA ASP A 61 8.69 -1.15 12.91
C ASP A 61 8.93 -2.50 13.60
N GLN A 62 8.22 -3.55 13.16
CA GLN A 62 8.36 -4.93 13.63
C GLN A 62 9.15 -5.81 12.65
N GLY A 63 9.64 -5.25 11.55
CA GLY A 63 10.33 -6.00 10.49
C GLY A 63 9.41 -6.96 9.72
N ALA A 64 8.10 -6.83 9.85
CA ALA A 64 7.11 -7.68 9.21
C ALA A 64 6.64 -7.01 7.92
N MET A 65 6.87 -7.67 6.80
CA MET A 65 6.57 -7.15 5.46
C MET A 65 5.77 -8.16 4.66
N ASN A 66 4.86 -7.65 3.84
CA ASN A 66 4.09 -8.41 2.88
C ASN A 66 3.31 -9.60 3.50
N ILE A 67 2.70 -9.36 4.66
CA ILE A 67 1.88 -10.36 5.34
C ILE A 67 0.55 -10.46 4.61
N PRO A 68 0.21 -11.61 4.01
CA PRO A 68 -1.06 -11.77 3.33
C PRO A 68 -2.20 -11.73 4.35
N VAL A 69 -3.19 -10.89 4.12
CA VAL A 69 -4.40 -10.80 4.93
C VAL A 69 -5.62 -11.13 4.07
N LYS A 70 -6.59 -11.78 4.70
CA LYS A 70 -7.85 -12.11 4.03
C LYS A 70 -8.70 -10.87 3.89
N SER A 71 -9.18 -10.60 2.69
CA SER A 71 -10.23 -9.62 2.47
C SER A 71 -11.59 -10.28 2.70
N ASP A 72 -12.18 -10.01 3.85
CA ASP A 72 -13.53 -10.51 4.16
C ASP A 72 -14.59 -9.71 3.40
N TYR A 73 -14.33 -8.43 3.20
CA TYR A 73 -15.15 -7.54 2.43
C TYR A 73 -14.34 -6.33 1.93
N CYS A 74 -14.49 -5.99 0.66
CA CYS A 74 -13.93 -4.77 0.08
C CYS A 74 -14.91 -4.20 -0.95
N SER A 75 -15.32 -2.97 -0.74
CA SER A 75 -16.19 -2.22 -1.64
C SER A 75 -15.57 -0.88 -2.03
N ALA A 76 -16.30 -0.05 -2.75
CA ALA A 76 -15.83 1.27 -3.14
C ALA A 76 -15.55 2.21 -1.94
N ASP A 77 -16.20 1.98 -0.81
CA ASP A 77 -16.16 2.87 0.37
C ASP A 77 -15.81 2.18 1.69
N SER A 78 -15.72 0.86 1.71
CA SER A 78 -15.56 0.10 2.96
C SER A 78 -14.64 -1.10 2.75
N ILE A 79 -13.82 -1.40 3.76
CA ILE A 79 -12.93 -2.55 3.77
C ILE A 79 -13.02 -3.27 5.12
N ASN A 80 -12.96 -4.60 5.06
CA ASN A 80 -12.80 -5.47 6.22
C ASN A 80 -11.79 -6.55 5.87
N ILE A 81 -10.70 -6.59 6.61
CA ILE A 81 -9.64 -7.59 6.47
C ILE A 81 -9.40 -8.30 7.79
N SER A 82 -8.95 -9.55 7.69
CA SER A 82 -8.64 -10.36 8.84
C SER A 82 -7.39 -11.23 8.64
N LEU A 83 -6.75 -11.56 9.73
CA LEU A 83 -5.68 -12.56 9.83
C LEU A 83 -5.91 -13.40 11.08
N GLU A 84 -6.65 -14.48 10.92
CA GLU A 84 -7.12 -15.34 12.00
C GLU A 84 -5.98 -15.90 12.86
N GLN A 85 -4.85 -16.23 12.22
CA GLN A 85 -3.66 -16.79 12.90
C GLN A 85 -3.09 -15.85 13.96
N LEU A 86 -3.27 -14.54 13.79
CA LEU A 86 -2.82 -13.51 14.73
C LEU A 86 -3.97 -12.87 15.51
N GLY A 87 -5.20 -13.31 15.30
CA GLY A 87 -6.39 -12.68 15.90
C GLY A 87 -6.53 -11.21 15.51
N LEU A 88 -6.08 -10.87 14.28
CA LEU A 88 -6.05 -9.51 13.79
C LEU A 88 -7.24 -9.25 12.86
N SER A 89 -7.87 -8.11 13.01
CA SER A 89 -8.84 -7.59 12.04
C SER A 89 -8.76 -6.07 11.93
N TYR A 90 -9.11 -5.55 10.76
CA TYR A 90 -9.27 -4.11 10.52
C TYR A 90 -10.54 -3.88 9.72
N GLN A 91 -11.34 -2.95 10.21
CA GLN A 91 -12.55 -2.49 9.52
C GLN A 91 -12.47 -0.99 9.35
N GLY A 92 -12.67 -0.50 8.13
CA GLY A 92 -12.58 0.92 7.85
C GLY A 92 -13.50 1.38 6.72
N ARG A 93 -13.76 2.69 6.73
CA ARG A 93 -14.50 3.39 5.68
C ARG A 93 -13.64 4.46 5.03
N LEU A 94 -13.71 4.50 3.71
CA LEU A 94 -13.04 5.51 2.90
C LEU A 94 -13.74 6.87 3.09
N LYS A 95 -12.93 7.87 3.41
CA LYS A 95 -13.34 9.26 3.53
C LYS A 95 -12.30 10.14 2.82
N GLY A 96 -12.55 10.45 1.55
CA GLY A 96 -11.56 11.16 0.73
C GLY A 96 -10.30 10.32 0.51
N ASP A 97 -9.15 10.79 0.98
CA ASP A 97 -7.86 10.10 0.90
C ASP A 97 -7.47 9.37 2.20
N GLU A 98 -8.44 9.11 3.07
CA GLU A 98 -8.22 8.41 4.34
C GLU A 98 -9.21 7.26 4.49
N ILE A 99 -8.76 6.16 5.08
CA ILE A 99 -9.61 5.09 5.57
C ILE A 99 -9.67 5.23 7.09
N VAL A 100 -10.84 5.60 7.60
CA VAL A 100 -11.07 5.74 9.03
C VAL A 100 -11.70 4.46 9.56
N GLY A 101 -11.05 3.84 10.53
CA GLY A 101 -11.50 2.55 11.00
C GLY A 101 -10.97 2.14 12.36
N THR A 102 -11.08 0.85 12.59
CA THR A 102 -10.77 0.23 13.87
C THR A 102 -9.92 -1.03 13.62
N PHE A 103 -8.80 -1.10 14.30
CA PHE A 103 -7.90 -2.23 14.31
C PHE A 103 -8.10 -3.03 15.60
N THR A 104 -8.21 -4.34 15.49
CA THR A 104 -8.37 -5.23 16.64
C THR A 104 -7.31 -6.30 16.60
N GLN A 105 -6.57 -6.43 17.69
CA GLN A 105 -5.65 -7.54 17.95
C GLN A 105 -5.48 -7.64 19.47
N GLY A 106 -6.22 -8.58 20.07
CA GLY A 106 -6.32 -8.69 21.54
C GLY A 106 -7.13 -7.54 22.16
N ALA A 107 -6.88 -6.31 21.77
CA ALA A 107 -7.65 -5.10 22.10
C ALA A 107 -8.02 -4.33 20.84
N THR A 108 -8.91 -3.36 20.97
CA THR A 108 -9.44 -2.57 19.86
C THR A 108 -8.86 -1.16 19.91
N PHE A 109 -8.34 -0.68 18.79
CA PHE A 109 -7.71 0.63 18.65
C PHE A 109 -8.27 1.38 17.44
N PRO A 110 -8.47 2.69 17.54
CA PRO A 110 -8.76 3.49 16.36
C PRO A 110 -7.53 3.54 15.45
N LEU A 111 -7.75 3.38 14.15
CA LEU A 111 -6.68 3.46 13.15
C LEU A 111 -7.20 4.17 11.90
N THR A 112 -6.57 5.28 11.56
CA THR A 112 -6.80 6.00 10.31
C THR A 112 -5.61 5.75 9.40
N LEU A 113 -5.88 5.25 8.20
CA LEU A 113 -4.89 5.02 7.16
C LEU A 113 -5.03 6.14 6.11
N LYS A 114 -3.91 6.73 5.71
CA LYS A 114 -3.82 7.75 4.66
C LYS A 114 -3.24 7.14 3.40
N ARG A 115 -3.68 7.63 2.26
CA ARG A 115 -3.18 7.18 0.96
C ARG A 115 -1.69 7.52 0.80
N GLY A 116 -0.90 6.54 0.41
CA GLY A 116 0.52 6.64 0.13
C GLY A 116 1.40 5.92 1.15
N GLU A 117 2.66 5.71 0.76
CA GLU A 117 3.68 5.19 1.65
C GLU A 117 4.32 6.34 2.43
N GLU A 118 4.39 6.21 3.74
CA GLU A 118 5.27 7.05 4.53
C GLU A 118 6.70 6.55 4.31
N THR A 119 7.55 7.38 3.72
CA THR A 119 8.99 7.07 3.62
C THR A 119 9.56 6.94 5.03
N LEU A 120 9.86 5.71 5.41
CA LEU A 120 10.54 5.44 6.66
C LEU A 120 11.89 6.14 6.59
N LYS A 121 12.04 7.20 7.38
CA LYS A 121 13.35 7.81 7.59
C LYS A 121 14.21 6.77 8.28
N ARG A 122 15.14 6.19 7.53
CA ARG A 122 16.18 5.31 8.08
C ARG A 122 17.34 6.20 8.53
N PRO A 123 17.44 6.57 9.80
CA PRO A 123 18.51 7.47 10.28
C PRO A 123 19.89 6.81 10.17
N GLN A 124 19.95 5.53 9.90
CA GLN A 124 21.18 4.77 9.69
C GLN A 124 21.74 4.85 8.26
N ASN A 125 20.97 5.35 7.30
CA ASN A 125 21.50 5.61 5.98
C ASN A 125 22.28 6.92 6.01
N PRO A 126 23.61 6.89 5.82
CA PRO A 126 24.41 8.11 5.81
C PRO A 126 23.95 9.03 4.69
N VAL A 127 23.79 10.31 5.00
CA VAL A 127 23.41 11.34 4.04
C VAL A 127 24.61 12.25 3.81
N GLU A 128 24.89 12.61 2.58
CA GLU A 128 25.96 13.58 2.29
C GLU A 128 25.65 14.98 2.86
N PRO A 129 26.69 15.71 3.34
CA PRO A 129 28.12 15.38 3.37
C PRO A 129 28.45 14.41 4.52
N PHE A 130 29.20 13.35 4.18
CA PHE A 130 29.61 12.36 5.16
C PHE A 130 30.64 12.94 6.13
N PRO A 131 30.59 12.62 7.44
CA PRO A 131 31.58 13.06 8.43
C PRO A 131 32.93 12.32 8.29
N TYR A 132 33.04 11.43 7.31
CA TYR A 132 34.22 10.61 7.03
C TYR A 132 34.56 10.63 5.54
N LYS A 133 35.84 10.38 5.21
CA LYS A 133 36.27 10.21 3.83
C LYS A 133 35.96 8.79 3.36
N THR A 134 35.34 8.68 2.22
CA THR A 134 35.17 7.41 1.50
C THR A 134 36.28 7.29 0.48
N GLU A 135 37.04 6.18 0.50
CA GLU A 135 38.02 5.84 -0.51
C GLU A 135 37.61 4.50 -1.16
N GLU A 136 37.59 4.47 -2.46
CA GLU A 136 37.51 3.20 -3.19
C GLU A 136 38.88 2.53 -3.18
N VAL A 137 38.97 1.40 -2.54
CA VAL A 137 40.18 0.59 -2.53
C VAL A 137 39.95 -0.65 -3.38
N THR A 138 40.69 -0.75 -4.46
CA THR A 138 40.72 -1.95 -5.30
C THR A 138 41.87 -2.83 -4.87
N PHE A 139 41.61 -4.08 -4.59
CA PHE A 139 42.65 -5.08 -4.33
C PHE A 139 42.46 -6.30 -5.24
N THR A 140 43.57 -6.84 -5.70
CA THR A 140 43.54 -8.01 -6.54
C THR A 140 43.71 -9.25 -5.67
N ASN A 141 42.79 -10.20 -5.79
CA ASN A 141 42.95 -11.48 -5.14
C ASN A 141 44.05 -12.27 -5.87
N ALA A 142 45.13 -12.53 -5.18
CA ALA A 142 46.28 -13.25 -5.75
C ALA A 142 45.96 -14.71 -6.12
N THR A 143 44.93 -15.28 -5.51
CA THR A 143 44.56 -16.71 -5.76
C THR A 143 43.66 -16.83 -6.98
N ASP A 144 42.70 -15.93 -7.19
CA ASP A 144 41.69 -16.07 -8.24
C ASP A 144 41.93 -15.13 -9.44
N LYS A 145 42.92 -14.24 -9.34
CA LYS A 145 43.19 -13.18 -10.34
C LYS A 145 41.92 -12.37 -10.73
N ALA A 146 40.90 -12.37 -9.86
CA ALA A 146 39.69 -11.58 -10.04
C ALA A 146 39.94 -10.18 -9.51
N THR A 147 39.44 -9.20 -10.28
CA THR A 147 39.47 -7.78 -9.93
C THR A 147 38.14 -7.40 -9.33
#